data_fce542102bf0f0afb79ef6a6d10c499e
#
_entry.id   fce542102bf0f0afb79ef6a6d10c499e
#
_cell.length_a   1.000
_cell.length_b   1.000
_cell.length_c   1.000
_cell.angle_alpha   90.00
_cell.angle_beta   90.00
_cell.angle_gamma   90.00
#
_symmetry.space_group_name_H-M   'P 1'
#
loop_
_entity.id
_entity.type
_entity.pdbx_description
1 polymer ?
#
loop_
_entity_poly.entity_id
_entity_poly.type
_entity_poly.pdbx_seq_one_letter_code
_entity_poly.pdbx_strand_id
1 'polypeptide(L)'
;LLRLAFVSGNINPDKVYFFGISEGGYGSQRLASYYADYLAGAGPMAGGEPLKNAPVENCRNIAFSFLTGAADAGFYRNKLTTYTKNEFERLKKLYPEDYIHRIELIPGRGHAIDYTLTTPWLKQYTRNPYPKNVNWENFEMDGMYRKGFYNLAVKERSNDDYSSRTYYELAIKENEIS
;
A
#
# COMPACT_ATOMS: atom_id res chain seq x y z
N LEU A 1 -11.41 -5.74 13.35
CA LEU A 1 -10.65 -4.95 14.31
C LEU A 1 -10.81 -3.44 14.05
N LEU A 2 -10.47 -2.91 12.85
CA LEU A 2 -10.61 -1.47 12.50
C LEU A 2 -12.03 -0.94 12.69
N ARG A 3 -13.05 -1.67 12.23
CA ARG A 3 -14.47 -1.26 12.41
C ARG A 3 -14.84 -1.11 13.88
N LEU A 4 -14.37 -2.02 14.74
CA LEU A 4 -14.60 -1.92 16.19
C LEU A 4 -13.90 -0.70 16.78
N ALA A 5 -12.66 -0.43 16.37
CA ALA A 5 -11.92 0.74 16.80
C ALA A 5 -12.62 2.06 16.41
N PHE A 6 -13.18 2.14 15.21
CA PHE A 6 -13.93 3.32 14.77
C PHE A 6 -15.25 3.54 15.52
N VAL A 7 -15.94 2.44 15.90
CA VAL A 7 -17.23 2.52 16.62
C VAL A 7 -17.02 2.77 18.11
N SER A 8 -15.96 2.23 18.69
CA SER A 8 -15.76 2.23 20.15
C SER A 8 -14.92 3.40 20.67
N GLY A 9 -14.29 4.21 19.82
CA GLY A 9 -13.29 5.12 20.31
C GLY A 9 -13.09 6.41 19.51
N ASN A 10 -12.38 7.33 20.13
CA ASN A 10 -11.95 8.60 19.57
C ASN A 10 -10.81 8.42 18.56
N ILE A 11 -11.00 7.54 17.57
CA ILE A 11 -10.00 7.30 16.51
C ILE A 11 -10.43 8.08 15.29
N ASN A 12 -9.54 8.91 14.78
CA ASN A 12 -9.75 9.58 13.51
C ASN A 12 -9.59 8.54 12.36
N PRO A 13 -10.65 8.20 11.62
CA PRO A 13 -10.60 7.21 10.55
C PRO A 13 -9.72 7.64 9.37
N ASP A 14 -9.43 8.92 9.23
CA ASP A 14 -8.58 9.45 8.17
C ASP A 14 -7.10 9.53 8.56
N LYS A 15 -6.74 9.02 9.75
CA LYS A 15 -5.35 8.93 10.24
C LYS A 15 -4.98 7.52 10.69
N VAL A 16 -5.27 6.55 9.86
CA VAL A 16 -4.89 5.14 10.08
C VAL A 16 -3.68 4.80 9.24
N TYR A 17 -2.65 4.21 9.86
CA TYR A 17 -1.40 3.84 9.23
C TYR A 17 -1.03 2.41 9.58
N PHE A 18 -0.56 1.64 8.59
CA PHE A 18 0.06 0.36 8.82
C PHE A 18 1.58 0.49 8.67
N PHE A 19 2.31 0.08 9.68
CA PHE A 19 3.77 0.03 9.61
C PHE A 19 4.32 -1.12 10.46
N GLY A 20 5.49 -1.57 10.11
CA GLY A 20 6.12 -2.69 10.82
C GLY A 20 7.54 -2.93 10.37
N ILE A 21 8.26 -3.70 11.17
CA ILE A 21 9.68 -4.00 11.00
C ILE A 21 9.83 -5.49 10.70
N SER A 22 10.73 -5.86 9.78
CA SER A 22 11.05 -7.24 9.42
C SER A 22 9.80 -7.99 8.96
N GLU A 23 9.33 -9.01 9.66
CA GLU A 23 8.07 -9.71 9.37
C GLU A 23 6.87 -8.75 9.37
N GLY A 24 6.84 -7.79 10.31
CA GLY A 24 5.85 -6.73 10.32
C GLY A 24 5.95 -5.80 9.11
N GLY A 25 7.14 -5.65 8.51
CA GLY A 25 7.36 -4.94 7.25
C GLY A 25 6.68 -5.64 6.07
N TYR A 26 6.86 -6.96 5.94
CA TYR A 26 6.15 -7.78 4.94
C TYR A 26 4.64 -7.65 5.11
N GLY A 27 4.15 -7.89 6.34
CA GLY A 27 2.73 -7.79 6.66
C GLY A 27 2.15 -6.41 6.38
N SER A 28 2.84 -5.32 6.78
CA SER A 28 2.36 -3.96 6.54
C SER A 28 2.30 -3.59 5.06
N GLN A 29 3.24 -4.05 4.23
CA GLN A 29 3.19 -3.85 2.78
C GLN A 29 2.01 -4.59 2.15
N ARG A 30 1.82 -5.87 2.49
CA ARG A 30 0.74 -6.70 1.96
C ARG A 30 -0.63 -6.17 2.37
N LEU A 31 -0.81 -5.85 3.65
CA LEU A 31 -2.05 -5.26 4.16
C LEU A 31 -2.32 -3.87 3.58
N ALA A 32 -1.27 -3.06 3.35
CA ALA A 32 -1.42 -1.76 2.72
C ALA A 32 -1.97 -1.88 1.30
N SER A 33 -1.43 -2.78 0.49
CA SER A 33 -1.93 -3.04 -0.85
C SER A 33 -3.38 -3.55 -0.86
N TYR A 34 -3.73 -4.41 0.09
CA TYR A 34 -5.07 -5.00 0.16
C TYR A 34 -6.13 -4.05 0.76
N TYR A 35 -5.76 -3.19 1.71
CA TYR A 35 -6.63 -2.30 2.47
C TYR A 35 -6.30 -0.81 2.30
N ALA A 36 -5.70 -0.40 1.18
CA ALA A 36 -5.30 0.98 0.95
C ALA A 36 -6.45 1.98 1.17
N ASP A 37 -7.65 1.61 0.79
CA ASP A 37 -8.86 2.41 0.95
C ASP A 37 -9.24 2.75 2.41
N TYR A 38 -8.64 2.08 3.40
CA TYR A 38 -8.81 2.40 4.83
C TYR A 38 -7.67 3.22 5.41
N LEU A 39 -6.59 3.46 4.64
CA LEU A 39 -5.32 3.97 5.17
C LEU A 39 -5.02 5.39 4.71
N ALA A 40 -4.38 6.16 5.58
CA ALA A 40 -3.67 7.38 5.22
C ALA A 40 -2.28 7.08 4.66
N GLY A 41 -1.67 5.98 5.10
CA GLY A 41 -0.36 5.57 4.64
C GLY A 41 0.11 4.25 5.20
N ALA A 42 1.23 3.79 4.66
CA ALA A 42 1.92 2.58 5.10
C ALA A 42 3.43 2.79 5.19
N GLY A 43 4.06 2.05 6.12
CA GLY A 43 5.48 2.18 6.43
C GLY A 43 6.19 0.85 6.67
N PRO A 44 6.33 -0.02 5.67
CA PRO A 44 7.19 -1.20 5.81
C PRO A 44 8.64 -0.80 6.06
N MET A 45 9.32 -1.55 6.92
CA MET A 45 10.72 -1.34 7.27
C MET A 45 11.46 -2.67 7.34
N ALA A 46 12.64 -2.75 6.71
CA ALA A 46 13.48 -3.95 6.71
C ALA A 46 12.70 -5.25 6.41
N GLY A 47 11.75 -5.16 5.50
CA GLY A 47 10.91 -6.25 5.01
C GLY A 47 10.73 -6.10 3.50
N GLY A 48 9.72 -6.70 2.95
CA GLY A 48 9.34 -6.49 1.54
C GLY A 48 8.71 -7.69 0.87
N GLU A 49 7.51 -7.51 0.37
CA GLU A 49 6.78 -8.50 -0.41
C GLU A 49 7.17 -8.45 -1.90
N PRO A 50 7.16 -9.59 -2.59
CA PRO A 50 7.10 -9.58 -4.04
C PRO A 50 5.90 -8.78 -4.55
N LEU A 51 6.06 -8.05 -5.66
CA LEU A 51 4.99 -7.20 -6.22
C LEU A 51 3.68 -7.96 -6.45
N LYS A 52 3.77 -9.24 -6.83
CA LYS A 52 2.57 -10.09 -6.99
C LYS A 52 1.76 -10.29 -5.69
N ASN A 53 2.39 -10.18 -4.52
CA ASN A 53 1.71 -10.34 -3.22
C ASN A 53 1.24 -9.00 -2.66
N ALA A 54 1.80 -7.90 -3.14
CA ALA A 54 1.47 -6.54 -2.72
C ALA A 54 1.56 -5.58 -3.92
N PRO A 55 0.57 -5.62 -4.83
CA PRO A 55 0.53 -4.74 -5.99
C PRO A 55 0.63 -3.27 -5.59
N VAL A 56 1.57 -2.54 -6.21
CA VAL A 56 1.81 -1.12 -5.92
C VAL A 56 0.67 -0.26 -6.46
N GLU A 57 0.02 -0.68 -7.52
CA GLU A 57 -1.11 -0.01 -8.15
C GLU A 57 -2.20 0.36 -7.14
N ASN A 58 -2.45 -0.50 -6.17
CA ASN A 58 -3.44 -0.30 -5.12
C ASN A 58 -3.08 0.84 -4.15
N CYS A 59 -1.81 1.22 -4.11
CA CYS A 59 -1.30 2.27 -3.22
C CYS A 59 -1.38 3.69 -3.82
N ARG A 60 -2.14 3.89 -4.91
CA ARG A 60 -2.22 5.17 -5.63
C ARG A 60 -2.53 6.36 -4.73
N ASN A 61 -3.42 6.17 -3.76
CA ASN A 61 -4.02 7.24 -2.95
C ASN A 61 -3.53 7.26 -1.49
N ILE A 62 -2.47 6.55 -1.16
CA ILE A 62 -1.90 6.55 0.19
C ILE A 62 -0.44 7.01 0.17
N ALA A 63 0.03 7.54 1.31
CA ALA A 63 1.44 7.82 1.50
C ALA A 63 2.21 6.52 1.83
N PHE A 64 3.33 6.27 1.15
CA PHE A 64 4.07 5.03 1.30
C PHE A 64 5.54 5.29 1.64
N SER A 65 5.96 4.90 2.85
CA SER A 65 7.35 4.99 3.31
C SER A 65 7.96 3.60 3.44
N PHE A 66 9.02 3.31 2.69
CA PHE A 66 9.69 2.02 2.78
C PHE A 66 11.19 2.20 2.98
N LEU A 67 11.70 1.76 4.14
CA LEU A 67 13.11 1.90 4.51
C LEU A 67 13.74 0.51 4.70
N THR A 68 14.84 0.25 4.01
CA THR A 68 15.60 -1.00 4.12
C THR A 68 17.09 -0.72 4.04
N GLY A 69 17.90 -1.46 4.77
CA GLY A 69 19.36 -1.37 4.63
C GLY A 69 19.81 -1.87 3.25
N ALA A 70 20.69 -1.14 2.58
CA ALA A 70 21.19 -1.51 1.25
C ALA A 70 21.95 -2.86 1.25
N ALA A 71 22.54 -3.24 2.40
CA ALA A 71 23.20 -4.52 2.59
C ALA A 71 22.30 -5.61 3.22
N ASP A 72 21.00 -5.36 3.40
CA ASP A 72 20.04 -6.34 3.93
C ASP A 72 19.63 -7.34 2.85
N ALA A 73 20.53 -8.27 2.55
CA ALA A 73 20.32 -9.29 1.52
C ALA A 73 19.50 -10.51 1.99
N GLY A 74 19.28 -10.65 3.31
CA GLY A 74 18.49 -11.73 3.87
C GLY A 74 17.07 -11.72 3.31
N PHE A 75 16.57 -12.89 2.87
CA PHE A 75 15.26 -13.03 2.22
C PHE A 75 15.04 -12.06 1.05
N TYR A 76 16.11 -11.63 0.40
CA TYR A 76 16.09 -10.68 -0.74
C TYR A 76 15.48 -9.29 -0.39
N ARG A 77 15.47 -8.85 0.87
CA ARG A 77 14.79 -7.62 1.31
C ARG A 77 15.22 -6.39 0.53
N ASN A 78 16.53 -6.17 0.36
CA ASN A 78 17.04 -5.05 -0.43
C ASN A 78 16.60 -5.11 -1.91
N LYS A 79 16.54 -6.30 -2.52
CA LYS A 79 16.07 -6.47 -3.90
C LYS A 79 14.56 -6.22 -4.00
N LEU A 80 13.77 -6.77 -3.07
CA LEU A 80 12.32 -6.57 -3.04
C LEU A 80 11.97 -5.09 -2.83
N THR A 81 12.69 -4.40 -1.94
CA THR A 81 12.57 -2.94 -1.78
C THR A 81 12.91 -2.20 -3.06
N THR A 82 13.96 -2.61 -3.78
CA THR A 82 14.33 -2.02 -5.07
C THR A 82 13.22 -2.20 -6.11
N TYR A 83 12.62 -3.38 -6.21
CA TYR A 83 11.52 -3.63 -7.15
C TYR A 83 10.31 -2.77 -6.81
N THR A 84 9.94 -2.69 -5.54
CA THR A 84 8.86 -1.82 -5.07
C THR A 84 9.15 -0.34 -5.38
N LYS A 85 10.38 0.12 -5.13
CA LYS A 85 10.81 1.49 -5.47
C LYS A 85 10.65 1.78 -6.96
N ASN A 86 11.18 0.91 -7.80
CA ASN A 86 11.14 1.10 -9.25
C ASN A 86 9.70 1.18 -9.76
N GLU A 87 8.81 0.38 -9.19
CA GLU A 87 7.39 0.39 -9.56
C GLU A 87 6.66 1.66 -9.10
N PHE A 88 6.91 2.12 -7.87
CA PHE A 88 6.40 3.42 -7.42
C PHE A 88 6.92 4.57 -8.29
N GLU A 89 8.20 4.59 -8.64
CA GLU A 89 8.79 5.60 -9.52
C GLU A 89 8.20 5.56 -10.94
N ARG A 90 7.94 4.35 -11.48
CA ARG A 90 7.27 4.17 -12.77
C ARG A 90 5.85 4.74 -12.75
N LEU A 91 5.06 4.39 -11.74
CA LEU A 91 3.69 4.87 -11.58
C LEU A 91 3.63 6.37 -11.29
N LYS A 92 4.55 6.90 -10.49
CA LYS A 92 4.67 8.34 -10.24
C LYS A 92 4.94 9.15 -11.50
N LYS A 93 5.69 8.61 -12.46
CA LYS A 93 5.89 9.27 -13.77
C LYS A 93 4.62 9.31 -14.61
N LEU A 94 3.78 8.27 -14.51
CA LEU A 94 2.50 8.21 -15.23
C LEU A 94 1.43 9.08 -14.56
N TYR A 95 1.47 9.19 -13.23
CA TYR A 95 0.49 9.90 -12.40
C TYR A 95 1.22 10.84 -11.42
N PRO A 96 1.69 12.02 -11.89
CA PRO A 96 2.60 12.88 -11.12
C PRO A 96 2.05 13.37 -9.77
N GLU A 97 0.73 13.50 -9.63
CA GLU A 97 0.11 13.97 -8.39
C GLU A 97 -0.15 12.84 -7.39
N ASP A 98 -0.18 11.58 -7.85
CA ASP A 98 -0.50 10.39 -7.06
C ASP A 98 0.77 9.64 -6.62
N TYR A 99 0.62 8.48 -5.98
CA TYR A 99 1.75 7.62 -5.54
C TYR A 99 2.80 8.37 -4.71
N ILE A 100 2.36 9.09 -3.69
CA ILE A 100 3.26 9.78 -2.77
C ILE A 100 4.10 8.75 -2.03
N HIS A 101 5.42 8.80 -2.19
CA HIS A 101 6.27 7.81 -1.57
C HIS A 101 7.64 8.35 -1.15
N ARG A 102 8.24 7.66 -0.19
CA ARG A 102 9.64 7.74 0.21
C ARG A 102 10.16 6.31 0.34
N ILE A 103 10.93 5.83 -0.63
CA ILE A 103 11.49 4.48 -0.62
C ILE A 103 13.01 4.57 -0.72
N GLU A 104 13.69 4.14 0.34
CA GLU A 104 15.13 4.31 0.49
C GLU A 104 15.83 3.01 0.86
N LEU A 105 16.96 2.75 0.16
CA LEU A 105 17.95 1.76 0.55
C LEU A 105 19.07 2.50 1.27
N ILE A 106 19.18 2.30 2.59
CA ILE A 106 20.10 3.05 3.46
C ILE A 106 21.52 2.51 3.30
N PRO A 107 22.46 3.31 2.77
CA PRO A 107 23.81 2.84 2.49
C PRO A 107 24.52 2.33 3.74
N GLY A 108 25.30 1.25 3.59
CA GLY A 108 26.12 0.68 4.67
C GLY A 108 25.33 0.01 5.80
N ARG A 109 24.01 -0.07 5.72
CA ARG A 109 23.17 -0.73 6.71
C ARG A 109 22.69 -2.10 6.22
N GLY A 110 22.70 -3.06 7.13
CA GLY A 110 22.06 -4.36 7.00
C GLY A 110 20.62 -4.33 7.51
N HIS A 111 20.23 -5.37 8.25
CA HIS A 111 18.86 -5.48 8.76
C HIS A 111 18.50 -4.40 9.80
N ALA A 112 19.46 -3.95 10.59
CA ALA A 112 19.25 -2.88 11.56
C ALA A 112 19.42 -1.50 10.92
N ILE A 113 18.35 -0.70 10.94
CA ILE A 113 18.30 0.68 10.45
C ILE A 113 17.67 1.59 11.53
N ASP A 114 17.61 2.88 11.29
CA ASP A 114 16.83 3.78 12.13
C ASP A 114 15.35 3.68 11.78
N TYR A 115 14.58 3.00 12.63
CA TYR A 115 13.15 2.79 12.46
C TYR A 115 12.29 3.98 12.88
N THR A 116 12.86 4.96 13.56
CA THR A 116 12.11 6.11 14.10
C THR A 116 11.66 7.10 13.05
N LEU A 117 12.26 7.06 11.85
CA LEU A 117 12.02 8.01 10.78
C LEU A 117 10.64 7.85 10.08
N THR A 118 10.05 6.67 10.16
CA THR A 118 8.83 6.33 9.41
C THR A 118 7.60 7.04 9.96
N THR A 119 7.38 6.99 11.26
CA THR A 119 6.16 7.53 11.89
C THR A 119 6.00 9.05 11.72
N PRO A 120 7.04 9.90 11.94
CA PRO A 120 6.92 11.33 11.72
C PRO A 120 6.60 11.70 10.26
N TRP A 121 7.12 10.93 9.31
CA TRP A 121 6.83 11.16 7.90
C TRP A 121 5.39 10.80 7.57
N LEU A 122 4.89 9.63 8.00
CA LEU A 122 3.52 9.20 7.75
C LEU A 122 2.47 10.14 8.34
N LYS A 123 2.70 10.67 9.54
CA LYS A 123 1.77 11.57 10.24
C LYS A 123 1.44 12.86 9.48
N GLN A 124 2.23 13.23 8.47
CA GLN A 124 2.00 14.41 7.63
C GLN A 124 0.82 14.22 6.68
N TYR A 125 0.40 12.97 6.43
CA TYR A 125 -0.61 12.62 5.44
C TYR A 125 -1.94 12.24 6.11
N THR A 126 -3.01 12.44 5.37
CA THR A 126 -4.37 12.11 5.77
C THR A 126 -5.03 11.33 4.64
N ARG A 127 -5.84 10.35 4.99
CA ARG A 127 -6.58 9.55 4.02
C ARG A 127 -7.54 10.44 3.21
N ASN A 128 -7.59 10.21 1.90
CA ASN A 128 -8.67 10.69 1.04
C ASN A 128 -9.71 9.56 0.86
N PRO A 129 -10.89 9.65 1.49
CA PRO A 129 -11.90 8.60 1.37
C PRO A 129 -12.63 8.59 0.02
N TYR A 130 -12.53 9.67 -0.76
CA TYR A 130 -13.24 9.86 -2.04
C TYR A 130 -12.28 10.30 -3.16
N PRO A 131 -11.26 9.49 -3.50
CA PRO A 131 -10.35 9.84 -4.58
C PRO A 131 -11.08 9.83 -5.92
N LYS A 132 -10.71 10.75 -6.79
CA LYS A 132 -11.25 10.82 -8.16
C LYS A 132 -10.63 9.79 -9.10
N ASN A 133 -9.44 9.31 -8.76
CA ASN A 133 -8.70 8.33 -9.55
C ASN A 133 -8.36 7.13 -8.67
N VAL A 134 -8.68 5.95 -9.14
CA VAL A 134 -8.41 4.70 -8.41
C VAL A 134 -7.82 3.68 -9.38
N ASN A 135 -6.70 3.08 -9.00
CA ASN A 135 -6.18 1.86 -9.61
C ASN A 135 -6.33 0.74 -8.58
N TRP A 136 -6.91 -0.35 -8.99
CA TRP A 136 -7.14 -1.47 -8.10
C TRP A 136 -6.91 -2.81 -8.80
N GLU A 137 -5.89 -3.52 -8.36
CA GLU A 137 -5.72 -4.94 -8.65
C GLU A 137 -6.39 -5.73 -7.53
N ASN A 138 -7.53 -6.35 -7.84
CA ASN A 138 -8.23 -7.21 -6.91
C ASN A 138 -7.62 -8.61 -6.94
N PHE A 139 -6.94 -8.96 -5.89
CA PHE A 139 -6.26 -10.23 -5.69
C PHE A 139 -6.76 -10.94 -4.44
N GLU A 140 -6.53 -12.23 -4.39
CA GLU A 140 -6.89 -13.06 -3.25
C GLU A 140 -5.88 -12.86 -2.11
N MET A 141 -6.40 -12.76 -0.88
CA MET A 141 -5.64 -12.84 0.36
C MET A 141 -6.43 -13.65 1.39
N ASP A 142 -5.80 -14.70 1.90
CA ASP A 142 -6.36 -15.61 2.91
C ASP A 142 -7.71 -16.23 2.48
N GLY A 143 -7.81 -16.67 1.23
CA GLY A 143 -9.00 -17.28 0.65
C GLY A 143 -10.09 -16.29 0.26
N MET A 144 -9.82 -14.99 0.29
CA MET A 144 -10.84 -13.98 0.04
C MET A 144 -10.42 -12.93 -0.99
N TYR A 145 -11.37 -12.56 -1.83
CA TYR A 145 -11.31 -11.36 -2.66
C TYR A 145 -12.10 -10.23 -2.01
N ARG A 146 -11.63 -9.00 -2.21
CA ARG A 146 -12.40 -7.85 -1.75
C ARG A 146 -13.61 -7.59 -2.63
N LYS A 147 -14.74 -7.28 -2.00
CA LYS A 147 -15.99 -6.89 -2.66
C LYS A 147 -16.10 -5.38 -2.89
N GLY A 148 -15.14 -4.61 -2.44
CA GLY A 148 -15.12 -3.16 -2.64
C GLY A 148 -13.77 -2.54 -2.35
N PHE A 149 -13.52 -1.38 -2.97
CA PHE A 149 -12.31 -0.59 -2.81
C PHE A 149 -12.64 0.88 -3.11
N TYR A 150 -12.50 1.77 -2.12
CA TYR A 150 -13.02 3.13 -2.17
C TYR A 150 -14.52 3.16 -2.54
N ASN A 151 -14.88 3.81 -3.63
CA ASN A 151 -16.25 3.91 -4.15
C ASN A 151 -16.61 2.82 -5.18
N LEU A 152 -15.71 1.88 -5.44
CA LEU A 152 -15.99 0.72 -6.30
C LEU A 152 -16.61 -0.42 -5.50
N ALA A 153 -17.62 -1.08 -6.07
CA ALA A 153 -18.21 -2.31 -5.54
C ALA A 153 -18.30 -3.37 -6.64
N VAL A 154 -17.74 -4.55 -6.36
CA VAL A 154 -17.81 -5.70 -7.25
C VAL A 154 -19.03 -6.53 -6.86
N LYS A 155 -20.01 -6.62 -7.74
CA LYS A 155 -21.22 -7.43 -7.54
C LYS A 155 -20.94 -8.88 -7.86
N GLU A 156 -20.24 -9.14 -8.95
CA GLU A 156 -19.93 -10.47 -9.45
C GLU A 156 -18.55 -10.45 -10.10
N ARG A 157 -17.80 -11.52 -9.94
CA ARG A 157 -16.51 -11.74 -10.60
C ARG A 157 -16.72 -12.65 -11.80
N SER A 158 -16.03 -12.37 -12.90
CA SER A 158 -16.06 -13.20 -14.10
C SER A 158 -15.35 -14.54 -13.92
N ASN A 159 -14.45 -14.62 -12.93
CA ASN A 159 -13.68 -15.82 -12.61
C ASN A 159 -13.32 -15.79 -11.12
N ASP A 160 -13.67 -16.84 -10.39
CA ASP A 160 -13.38 -17.02 -8.96
C ASP A 160 -12.20 -17.97 -8.70
N ASP A 161 -11.44 -18.36 -9.73
CA ASP A 161 -10.22 -19.15 -9.54
C ASP A 161 -9.26 -18.45 -8.59
N TYR A 162 -8.68 -19.23 -7.69
CA TYR A 162 -7.80 -18.75 -6.60
C TYR A 162 -6.66 -17.83 -7.04
N SER A 163 -6.14 -18.01 -8.24
CA SER A 163 -5.06 -17.20 -8.80
C SER A 163 -5.53 -16.06 -9.70
N SER A 164 -6.84 -15.93 -9.95
CA SER A 164 -7.36 -14.92 -10.87
C SER A 164 -7.21 -13.52 -10.28
N ARG A 165 -6.88 -12.56 -11.15
CA ARG A 165 -6.75 -11.14 -10.79
C ARG A 165 -7.59 -10.30 -11.72
N THR A 166 -8.22 -9.29 -11.18
CA THR A 166 -9.00 -8.34 -11.96
C THR A 166 -8.48 -6.93 -11.69
N TYR A 167 -8.26 -6.19 -12.76
CA TYR A 167 -7.82 -4.81 -12.70
C TYR A 167 -8.99 -3.88 -12.92
N TYR A 168 -9.08 -2.86 -12.10
CA TYR A 168 -10.04 -1.77 -12.22
C TYR A 168 -9.29 -0.45 -12.27
N GLU A 169 -9.64 0.39 -13.21
CA GLU A 169 -9.22 1.78 -13.25
C GLU A 169 -10.47 2.65 -13.26
N LEU A 170 -10.51 3.62 -12.36
CA LEU A 170 -11.59 4.59 -12.26
C LEU A 170 -11.02 5.98 -12.41
N ALA A 171 -11.60 6.78 -13.27
CA ALA A 171 -11.37 8.20 -13.34
C ALA A 171 -12.70 8.96 -13.31
N ILE A 172 -12.83 9.91 -12.40
CA ILE A 172 -13.99 10.79 -12.28
C ILE A 172 -13.58 12.18 -12.72
N LYS A 173 -14.14 12.65 -13.84
CA LYS A 173 -13.90 14.00 -14.37
C LYS A 173 -15.22 14.75 -14.44
N GLU A 174 -15.36 15.80 -13.64
CA GLU A 174 -16.60 16.57 -13.54
C GLU A 174 -17.80 15.68 -13.22
N ASN A 175 -18.69 15.43 -14.18
CA ASN A 175 -19.86 14.55 -14.06
C ASN A 175 -19.71 13.24 -14.86
N GLU A 176 -18.51 12.92 -15.33
CA GLU A 176 -18.23 11.70 -16.10
C GLU A 176 -17.43 10.70 -15.30
N ILE A 177 -17.74 9.44 -15.48
CA ILE A 177 -17.01 8.31 -14.87
C ILE A 177 -16.52 7.42 -16.01
N SER A 178 -15.23 7.17 -16.05
CA SER A 178 -14.58 6.28 -17.01
C SER A 178 -13.71 5.22 -16.30
#